data_f9fa96108a8fe7b852c59ac6e5bf216d
#
_entry.id   f9fa96108a8fe7b852c59ac6e5bf216d
#
_cell.length_a   1.000
_cell.length_b   1.000
_cell.length_c   1.000
_cell.angle_alpha   90.00
_cell.angle_beta   90.00
_cell.angle_gamma   90.00
#
_symmetry.space_group_name_H-M   'P 1'
#
loop_
_entity.id
_entity.type
_entity.pdbx_description
1 polymer ?
#
loop_
_entity_poly.entity_id
_entity_poly.type
_entity_poly.pdbx_seq_one_letter_code
_entity_poly.pdbx_strand_id
1 'polypeptide(L)'
;GRAAAPQVKLLDFENRPYPPAVREQIFRLFQPQSATVDRVGYMNFLLGELYASAARSVIEKAGLRPGDIDLIGSHGQTIWHQPEICEKDGYPIRYTVQIGEGAVIAGRTGIPTVSDFRVADMAMGGQGAPLVPFSEYLLYRREDETILLQNIGGIGNMTVMPAKAKPEEVYAFDTGPGNMIIDVVTAAVTGGKQTFDEGGRLGGSGTVNQKLLAWLQQEPYYARPLPKTTGRERFGTQYTAKILDWRKTHPI
;
A
#
# COMPACT_ATOMS: atom_id res chain seq x y z
N GLY A 1 31.87 13.52 -7.10
CA GLY A 1 31.13 14.25 -6.08
C GLY A 1 29.87 13.49 -5.76
N ARG A 2 29.60 13.17 -4.47
CA ARG A 2 28.33 12.61 -4.05
C ARG A 2 27.25 13.65 -4.29
N ALA A 3 26.20 13.32 -5.05
CA ALA A 3 25.02 14.15 -5.12
C ALA A 3 24.47 14.30 -3.68
N ALA A 4 24.16 15.55 -3.30
CA ALA A 4 23.47 15.78 -2.04
C ALA A 4 22.15 15.01 -2.03
N ALA A 5 21.71 14.54 -0.87
CA ALA A 5 20.40 13.90 -0.76
C ALA A 5 19.33 14.87 -1.30
N PRO A 6 18.35 14.38 -2.05
CA PRO A 6 17.30 15.24 -2.59
C PRO A 6 16.55 15.92 -1.43
N GLN A 7 16.36 17.22 -1.56
CA GLN A 7 15.55 17.97 -0.60
C GLN A 7 14.08 17.87 -1.02
N VAL A 8 13.23 17.46 -0.10
CA VAL A 8 11.80 17.33 -0.34
C VAL A 8 11.03 18.32 0.55
N LYS A 9 10.15 19.07 -0.07
CA LYS A 9 9.20 19.98 0.61
C LYS A 9 7.79 19.62 0.17
N LEU A 10 6.95 19.20 1.11
CA LEU A 10 5.52 19.04 0.87
C LEU A 10 4.89 20.42 0.70
N LEU A 11 4.28 20.67 -0.45
CA LEU A 11 3.57 21.93 -0.74
C LEU A 11 2.12 21.82 -0.33
N ASP A 12 1.41 20.77 -0.76
CA ASP A 12 0.04 20.48 -0.34
C ASP A 12 -0.25 18.98 -0.45
N PHE A 13 -1.36 18.57 0.15
CA PHE A 13 -1.85 17.19 0.13
C PHE A 13 -3.37 17.18 0.10
N GLU A 14 -3.95 16.32 -0.71
CA GLU A 14 -5.40 16.11 -0.76
C GLU A 14 -5.74 14.61 -0.76
N ASN A 15 -6.68 14.21 0.07
CA ASN A 15 -7.28 12.88 0.02
C ASN A 15 -8.64 12.97 -0.67
N ARG A 16 -8.79 12.31 -1.82
CA ARG A 16 -10.05 12.23 -2.58
C ARG A 16 -10.55 10.79 -2.61
N PRO A 17 -11.53 10.43 -1.78
CA PRO A 17 -12.12 9.10 -1.79
C PRO A 17 -12.75 8.79 -3.15
N TYR A 18 -12.64 7.54 -3.59
CA TYR A 18 -13.42 7.09 -4.74
C TYR A 18 -14.92 7.18 -4.46
N PRO A 19 -15.73 7.63 -5.45
CA PRO A 19 -17.17 7.47 -5.35
C PRO A 19 -17.53 6.01 -5.06
N PRO A 20 -18.57 5.73 -4.24
CA PRO A 20 -18.91 4.36 -3.85
C PRO A 20 -19.10 3.40 -5.02
N ALA A 21 -19.75 3.84 -6.10
CA ALA A 21 -19.95 3.04 -7.31
C ALA A 21 -18.63 2.70 -8.01
N VAL A 22 -17.67 3.64 -8.06
CA VAL A 22 -16.33 3.40 -8.63
C VAL A 22 -15.57 2.39 -7.79
N ARG A 23 -15.59 2.55 -6.47
CA ARG A 23 -14.96 1.63 -5.53
C ARG A 23 -15.51 0.20 -5.69
N GLU A 24 -16.81 0.04 -5.83
CA GLU A 24 -17.44 -1.26 -6.08
C GLU A 24 -16.96 -1.88 -7.40
N GLN A 25 -16.87 -1.09 -8.47
CA GLN A 25 -16.36 -1.57 -9.75
C GLN A 25 -14.91 -2.02 -9.66
N ILE A 26 -14.05 -1.29 -8.93
CA ILE A 26 -12.66 -1.70 -8.69
C ILE A 26 -12.61 -3.07 -8.00
N PHE A 27 -13.42 -3.30 -6.95
CA PHE A 27 -13.46 -4.60 -6.26
C PHE A 27 -13.91 -5.75 -7.18
N ARG A 28 -14.81 -5.49 -8.12
CA ARG A 28 -15.23 -6.48 -9.11
C ARG A 28 -14.07 -6.88 -10.04
N LEU A 29 -13.15 -5.96 -10.35
CA LEU A 29 -12.00 -6.25 -11.20
C LEU A 29 -10.94 -7.14 -10.52
N PHE A 30 -10.99 -7.32 -9.18
CA PHE A 30 -10.12 -8.28 -8.50
C PHE A 30 -10.52 -9.74 -8.74
N GLN A 31 -11.69 -9.98 -9.34
CA GLN A 31 -12.18 -11.30 -9.65
C GLN A 31 -12.06 -11.55 -11.15
N PRO A 32 -11.23 -12.51 -11.61
CA PRO A 32 -11.02 -12.75 -13.05
C PRO A 32 -12.31 -12.98 -13.83
N GLN A 33 -13.31 -13.61 -13.20
CA GLN A 33 -14.59 -13.92 -13.83
C GLN A 33 -15.43 -12.67 -14.14
N SER A 34 -15.22 -11.58 -13.44
CA SER A 34 -15.91 -10.30 -13.63
C SER A 34 -15.05 -9.22 -14.26
N ALA A 35 -13.73 -9.45 -14.40
CA ALA A 35 -12.77 -8.54 -15.02
C ALA A 35 -12.76 -8.70 -16.55
N THR A 36 -13.87 -8.41 -17.21
CA THR A 36 -13.96 -8.47 -18.67
C THR A 36 -13.19 -7.33 -19.32
N VAL A 37 -12.71 -7.53 -20.56
CA VAL A 37 -11.85 -6.56 -21.28
C VAL A 37 -12.50 -5.19 -21.40
N ASP A 38 -13.79 -5.14 -21.69
CA ASP A 38 -14.56 -3.89 -21.77
C ASP A 38 -14.61 -3.15 -20.44
N ARG A 39 -14.79 -3.86 -19.31
CA ARG A 39 -14.78 -3.26 -17.97
C ARG A 39 -13.40 -2.77 -17.58
N VAL A 40 -12.36 -3.54 -17.85
CA VAL A 40 -10.98 -3.12 -17.59
C VAL A 40 -10.66 -1.85 -18.39
N GLY A 41 -10.98 -1.84 -19.69
CA GLY A 41 -10.77 -0.68 -20.55
C GLY A 41 -11.55 0.56 -20.07
N TYR A 42 -12.86 0.41 -19.79
CA TYR A 42 -13.66 1.50 -19.25
C TYR A 42 -13.10 2.05 -17.95
N MET A 43 -12.77 1.19 -16.98
CA MET A 43 -12.25 1.60 -15.69
C MET A 43 -10.86 2.21 -15.78
N ASN A 44 -10.01 1.76 -16.71
CA ASN A 44 -8.70 2.36 -16.96
C ASN A 44 -8.83 3.84 -17.33
N PHE A 45 -9.74 4.16 -18.25
CA PHE A 45 -9.99 5.54 -18.66
C PHE A 45 -10.71 6.35 -17.56
N LEU A 46 -11.73 5.79 -16.92
CA LEU A 46 -12.44 6.46 -15.83
C LEU A 46 -11.49 6.85 -14.70
N LEU A 47 -10.61 5.96 -14.29
CA LEU A 47 -9.63 6.27 -13.24
C LEU A 47 -8.61 7.32 -13.72
N GLY A 48 -8.22 7.30 -14.97
CA GLY A 48 -7.41 8.36 -15.56
C GLY A 48 -8.04 9.75 -15.44
N GLU A 49 -9.35 9.87 -15.73
CA GLU A 49 -10.12 11.12 -15.56
C GLU A 49 -10.19 11.56 -14.09
N LEU A 50 -10.42 10.61 -13.17
CA LEU A 50 -10.49 10.92 -11.74
C LEU A 50 -9.12 11.36 -11.18
N TYR A 51 -8.04 10.72 -11.61
CA TYR A 51 -6.68 11.11 -11.21
C TYR A 51 -6.28 12.46 -11.78
N ALA A 52 -6.62 12.74 -13.02
CA ALA A 52 -6.41 14.07 -13.61
C ALA A 52 -7.17 15.15 -12.85
N SER A 53 -8.43 14.87 -12.48
CA SER A 53 -9.24 15.79 -11.65
C SER A 53 -8.61 16.00 -10.26
N ALA A 54 -8.11 14.95 -9.63
CA ALA A 54 -7.45 15.03 -8.32
C ALA A 54 -6.13 15.84 -8.42
N ALA A 55 -5.33 15.59 -9.46
CA ALA A 55 -4.09 16.35 -9.69
C ALA A 55 -4.37 17.85 -9.87
N ARG A 56 -5.35 18.21 -10.69
CA ARG A 56 -5.74 19.61 -10.89
C ARG A 56 -6.21 20.27 -9.58
N SER A 57 -7.00 19.55 -8.79
CA SER A 57 -7.52 20.05 -7.51
C SER A 57 -6.40 20.37 -6.52
N VAL A 58 -5.43 19.45 -6.34
CA VAL A 58 -4.33 19.70 -5.39
C VAL A 58 -3.36 20.78 -5.89
N ILE A 59 -3.18 20.92 -7.20
CA ILE A 59 -2.38 22.00 -7.82
C ILE A 59 -3.05 23.36 -7.53
N GLU A 60 -4.34 23.47 -7.78
CA GLU A 60 -5.12 24.67 -7.49
C GLU A 60 -5.11 25.03 -6.00
N LYS A 61 -5.31 24.02 -5.15
CA LYS A 61 -5.26 24.18 -3.68
C LYS A 61 -3.91 24.66 -3.19
N ALA A 62 -2.82 24.24 -3.83
CA ALA A 62 -1.46 24.71 -3.55
C ALA A 62 -1.20 26.16 -4.07
N GLY A 63 -2.16 26.78 -4.75
CA GLY A 63 -2.00 28.09 -5.37
C GLY A 63 -1.12 28.09 -6.62
N LEU A 64 -0.94 26.90 -7.25
CA LEU A 64 -0.10 26.71 -8.42
C LEU A 64 -0.94 26.53 -9.69
N ARG A 65 -0.28 26.64 -10.85
CA ARG A 65 -0.87 26.37 -12.17
C ARG A 65 -0.25 25.10 -12.76
N PRO A 66 -0.90 24.43 -13.71
CA PRO A 66 -0.34 23.26 -14.37
C PRO A 66 1.07 23.49 -14.95
N GLY A 67 1.36 24.69 -15.46
CA GLY A 67 2.67 25.04 -15.99
C GLY A 67 3.79 25.21 -14.94
N ASP A 68 3.44 25.23 -13.68
CA ASP A 68 4.39 25.29 -12.55
C ASP A 68 4.78 23.86 -12.09
N ILE A 69 4.23 22.81 -12.71
CA ILE A 69 4.45 21.40 -12.39
C ILE A 69 5.22 20.72 -13.52
N ASP A 70 6.36 20.18 -13.20
CA ASP A 70 7.23 19.49 -14.18
C ASP A 70 6.72 18.10 -14.55
N LEU A 71 6.11 17.36 -13.57
CA LEU A 71 5.80 15.96 -13.74
C LEU A 71 4.67 15.51 -12.80
N ILE A 72 3.81 14.61 -13.32
CA ILE A 72 2.90 13.79 -12.51
C ILE A 72 3.42 12.35 -12.48
N GLY A 73 3.60 11.79 -11.29
CA GLY A 73 3.82 10.35 -11.10
C GLY A 73 2.51 9.66 -10.75
N SER A 74 2.07 8.68 -11.53
CA SER A 74 0.84 7.93 -11.27
C SER A 74 1.12 6.44 -11.09
N HIS A 75 0.89 5.93 -9.87
CA HIS A 75 0.98 4.49 -9.63
C HIS A 75 -0.18 3.70 -10.26
N GLY A 76 -1.32 4.34 -10.46
CA GLY A 76 -2.54 3.65 -10.87
C GLY A 76 -3.17 2.80 -9.76
N GLN A 77 -4.24 2.09 -10.10
CA GLN A 77 -4.92 1.13 -9.24
C GLN A 77 -4.52 -0.29 -9.62
N THR A 78 -3.83 -0.99 -8.74
CA THR A 78 -3.51 -2.40 -8.96
C THR A 78 -4.78 -3.22 -8.92
N ILE A 79 -5.05 -3.97 -9.98
CA ILE A 79 -6.15 -4.94 -10.08
C ILE A 79 -5.66 -6.38 -10.17
N TRP A 80 -4.40 -6.58 -10.56
CA TRP A 80 -3.75 -7.89 -10.57
C TRP A 80 -2.25 -7.76 -10.33
N HIS A 81 -1.67 -8.74 -9.64
CA HIS A 81 -0.23 -8.80 -9.41
C HIS A 81 0.24 -10.25 -9.35
N GLN A 82 1.10 -10.64 -10.30
CA GLN A 82 1.65 -11.98 -10.45
C GLN A 82 3.20 -11.89 -10.46
N PRO A 83 3.84 -11.79 -9.28
CA PRO A 83 5.30 -11.65 -9.17
C PRO A 83 6.04 -12.96 -9.42
N GLU A 84 5.36 -14.09 -9.24
CA GLU A 84 5.91 -15.40 -9.53
C GLU A 84 5.76 -15.74 -11.00
N ILE A 85 6.69 -16.54 -11.52
CA ILE A 85 6.62 -17.01 -12.91
C ILE A 85 5.36 -17.86 -13.08
N CYS A 86 4.50 -17.43 -13.98
CA CYS A 86 3.37 -18.20 -14.49
C CYS A 86 3.73 -18.71 -15.88
N GLU A 87 3.90 -20.03 -16.03
CA GLU A 87 4.13 -20.63 -17.33
C GLU A 87 2.79 -20.90 -18.01
N LYS A 88 2.60 -20.29 -19.16
CA LYS A 88 1.41 -20.48 -19.98
C LYS A 88 1.79 -20.54 -21.45
N ASP A 89 1.31 -21.57 -22.14
CA ASP A 89 1.57 -21.78 -23.57
C ASP A 89 3.08 -21.82 -23.93
N GLY A 90 3.92 -22.27 -22.98
CA GLY A 90 5.38 -22.34 -23.13
C GLY A 90 6.13 -21.04 -22.85
N TYR A 91 5.43 -20.02 -22.34
CA TYR A 91 6.04 -18.73 -21.98
C TYR A 91 6.04 -18.52 -20.47
N PRO A 92 7.23 -18.44 -19.84
CA PRO A 92 7.39 -18.15 -18.42
C PRO A 92 7.29 -16.63 -18.19
N ILE A 93 6.12 -16.12 -17.81
CA ILE A 93 5.85 -14.69 -17.68
C ILE A 93 5.51 -14.31 -16.24
N ARG A 94 6.04 -13.19 -15.79
CA ARG A 94 5.56 -12.41 -14.63
C ARG A 94 4.82 -11.20 -15.13
N TYR A 95 3.76 -10.81 -14.47
CA TYR A 95 3.00 -9.64 -14.92
C TYR A 95 2.23 -8.97 -13.79
N THR A 96 1.89 -7.73 -14.03
CA THR A 96 1.09 -6.93 -13.12
C THR A 96 0.20 -6.00 -13.93
N VAL A 97 -0.96 -5.61 -13.37
CA VAL A 97 -1.89 -4.71 -14.03
C VAL A 97 -2.28 -3.60 -13.06
N GLN A 98 -1.86 -2.40 -13.39
CA GLN A 98 -2.34 -1.16 -12.78
C GLN A 98 -3.17 -0.43 -13.83
N ILE A 99 -4.36 0.04 -13.45
CA ILE A 99 -5.26 0.83 -14.30
C ILE A 99 -5.35 2.26 -13.81
N GLY A 100 -5.68 3.17 -14.71
CA GLY A 100 -5.65 4.62 -14.53
C GLY A 100 -4.73 5.22 -15.57
N GLU A 101 -5.26 5.36 -16.80
CA GLU A 101 -4.55 5.67 -18.04
C GLU A 101 -3.70 6.95 -17.93
N GLY A 102 -2.38 6.80 -17.98
CA GLY A 102 -1.43 7.91 -17.88
C GLY A 102 -1.58 8.93 -19.01
N ALA A 103 -1.89 8.49 -20.22
CA ALA A 103 -2.15 9.37 -21.36
C ALA A 103 -3.39 10.25 -21.14
N VAL A 104 -4.43 9.74 -20.47
CA VAL A 104 -5.60 10.53 -20.08
C VAL A 104 -5.18 11.60 -19.05
N ILE A 105 -4.40 11.23 -18.05
CA ILE A 105 -3.91 12.18 -17.04
C ILE A 105 -3.13 13.30 -17.72
N ALA A 106 -2.15 12.95 -18.56
CA ALA A 106 -1.35 13.93 -19.30
C ALA A 106 -2.21 14.82 -20.20
N GLY A 107 -3.14 14.24 -20.97
CA GLY A 107 -4.01 14.97 -21.86
C GLY A 107 -4.97 15.93 -21.16
N ARG A 108 -5.45 15.59 -19.94
CA ARG A 108 -6.37 16.43 -19.17
C ARG A 108 -5.68 17.51 -18.34
N THR A 109 -4.43 17.29 -17.97
CA THR A 109 -3.68 18.24 -17.13
C THR A 109 -2.73 19.12 -17.93
N GLY A 110 -2.30 18.66 -19.09
CA GLY A 110 -1.23 19.29 -19.88
C GLY A 110 0.16 19.06 -19.27
N ILE A 111 0.30 18.16 -18.28
CA ILE A 111 1.54 17.90 -17.55
C ILE A 111 2.10 16.54 -17.97
N PRO A 112 3.42 16.41 -18.27
CA PRO A 112 4.03 15.11 -18.49
C PRO A 112 3.69 14.13 -17.34
N THR A 113 3.29 12.90 -17.71
CA THR A 113 2.88 11.89 -16.73
C THR A 113 3.71 10.63 -16.89
N VAL A 114 4.28 10.15 -15.79
CA VAL A 114 4.98 8.86 -15.71
C VAL A 114 4.08 7.87 -14.97
N SER A 115 3.86 6.71 -15.57
CA SER A 115 3.05 5.61 -15.02
C SER A 115 3.80 4.27 -15.16
N ASP A 116 3.13 3.16 -14.82
CA ASP A 116 3.65 1.80 -15.02
C ASP A 116 4.94 1.47 -14.26
N PHE A 117 5.15 2.04 -13.08
CA PHE A 117 6.35 1.83 -12.27
C PHE A 117 6.62 0.34 -12.00
N ARG A 118 5.58 -0.45 -11.68
CA ARG A 118 5.69 -1.89 -11.41
C ARG A 118 6.00 -2.69 -12.65
N VAL A 119 5.39 -2.31 -13.78
CA VAL A 119 5.65 -2.93 -15.09
C VAL A 119 7.10 -2.71 -15.50
N ALA A 120 7.62 -1.50 -15.30
CA ALA A 120 9.02 -1.17 -15.61
C ALA A 120 10.01 -2.00 -14.79
N ASP A 121 9.78 -2.16 -13.49
CA ASP A 121 10.61 -2.99 -12.62
C ASP A 121 10.57 -4.47 -13.04
N MET A 122 9.38 -5.00 -13.34
CA MET A 122 9.22 -6.39 -13.78
C MET A 122 9.87 -6.66 -15.14
N ALA A 123 9.82 -5.69 -16.07
CA ALA A 123 10.49 -5.78 -17.36
C ALA A 123 12.02 -5.89 -17.22
N MET A 124 12.59 -5.30 -16.16
CA MET A 124 14.01 -5.40 -15.82
C MET A 124 14.34 -6.63 -14.96
N GLY A 125 13.40 -7.55 -14.76
CA GLY A 125 13.59 -8.77 -14.01
C GLY A 125 13.21 -8.73 -12.53
N GLY A 126 12.72 -7.59 -12.04
CA GLY A 126 12.19 -7.41 -10.69
C GLY A 126 10.85 -8.10 -10.46
N GLN A 127 10.31 -7.95 -9.26
CA GLN A 127 9.01 -8.50 -8.86
C GLN A 127 7.89 -7.44 -8.88
N GLY A 128 8.19 -6.20 -9.24
CA GLY A 128 7.24 -5.10 -9.25
C GLY A 128 6.84 -4.59 -7.86
N ALA A 129 7.37 -5.18 -6.80
CA ALA A 129 7.16 -4.80 -5.41
C ALA A 129 8.27 -5.40 -4.52
N PRO A 130 8.63 -4.72 -3.41
CA PRO A 130 8.26 -3.36 -3.05
C PRO A 130 9.02 -2.31 -3.88
N LEU A 131 8.42 -1.16 -4.16
CA LEU A 131 9.08 -0.03 -4.86
C LEU A 131 9.47 1.10 -3.90
N VAL A 132 8.74 1.25 -2.80
CA VAL A 132 8.92 2.32 -1.81
C VAL A 132 10.33 2.34 -1.18
N PRO A 133 10.98 1.21 -0.86
CA PRO A 133 12.31 1.21 -0.22
C PRO A 133 13.39 1.97 -0.99
N PHE A 134 13.31 2.01 -2.33
CA PHE A 134 14.26 2.79 -3.13
C PHE A 134 14.09 4.30 -2.94
N SER A 135 12.86 4.80 -2.93
CA SER A 135 12.60 6.21 -2.64
C SER A 135 12.93 6.57 -1.20
N GLU A 136 12.64 5.69 -0.27
CA GLU A 136 13.02 5.84 1.15
C GLU A 136 14.54 5.92 1.31
N TYR A 137 15.29 5.07 0.61
CA TYR A 137 16.75 5.11 0.58
C TYR A 137 17.27 6.46 0.08
N LEU A 138 16.71 7.00 -0.98
CA LEU A 138 17.13 8.30 -1.52
C LEU A 138 16.87 9.45 -0.54
N LEU A 139 15.76 9.39 0.22
CA LEU A 139 15.30 10.48 1.06
C LEU A 139 15.84 10.43 2.48
N TYR A 140 15.97 9.24 3.06
CA TYR A 140 16.16 9.09 4.51
C TYR A 140 17.47 8.44 4.92
N ARG A 141 18.27 7.92 3.97
CA ARG A 141 19.58 7.33 4.30
C ARG A 141 20.46 8.29 5.09
N ARG A 142 21.07 7.79 6.15
CA ARG A 142 22.02 8.52 6.99
C ARG A 142 23.42 7.90 6.94
N GLU A 143 24.41 8.73 7.23
CA GLU A 143 25.82 8.28 7.29
C GLU A 143 26.20 7.73 8.67
N ASP A 144 25.52 8.16 9.73
CA ASP A 144 25.89 7.98 11.12
C ASP A 144 24.94 7.08 11.92
N GLU A 145 23.76 6.80 11.39
CA GLU A 145 22.74 6.03 12.09
C GLU A 145 21.97 5.08 11.16
N THR A 146 21.51 3.97 11.72
CA THR A 146 20.58 3.05 11.05
C THR A 146 19.16 3.62 11.11
N ILE A 147 18.49 3.69 9.96
CA ILE A 147 17.12 4.18 9.86
C ILE A 147 16.16 2.99 9.73
N LEU A 148 15.12 3.00 10.53
CA LEU A 148 14.00 2.07 10.47
C LEU A 148 12.74 2.85 10.10
N LEU A 149 12.17 2.59 8.93
CA LEU A 149 10.91 3.18 8.49
C LEU A 149 9.78 2.16 8.66
N GLN A 150 8.94 2.40 9.65
CA GLN A 150 7.79 1.54 9.94
C GLN A 150 6.53 2.13 9.32
N ASN A 151 5.93 1.39 8.39
CA ASN A 151 4.59 1.65 7.88
C ASN A 151 3.57 0.75 8.60
N ILE A 152 2.45 1.33 9.03
CA ILE A 152 1.37 0.60 9.70
C ILE A 152 0.08 0.80 8.90
N GLY A 153 -0.14 -0.11 7.95
CA GLY A 153 -1.40 -0.24 7.21
C GLY A 153 -2.24 -1.40 7.76
N GLY A 154 -2.97 -2.10 6.91
CA GLY A 154 -3.64 -3.35 7.30
C GLY A 154 -2.65 -4.40 7.80
N ILE A 155 -1.52 -4.52 7.13
CA ILE A 155 -0.29 -5.21 7.54
C ILE A 155 0.77 -4.14 7.81
N GLY A 156 1.54 -4.31 8.87
CA GLY A 156 2.71 -3.50 9.14
C GLY A 156 3.92 -3.98 8.33
N ASN A 157 4.70 -3.06 7.77
CA ASN A 157 5.97 -3.37 7.12
C ASN A 157 7.06 -2.39 7.54
N MET A 158 8.30 -2.82 7.42
CA MET A 158 9.46 -2.06 7.82
C MET A 158 10.52 -2.08 6.73
N THR A 159 11.09 -0.92 6.43
CA THR A 159 12.32 -0.78 5.66
C THR A 159 13.48 -0.52 6.60
N VAL A 160 14.57 -1.27 6.46
CA VAL A 160 15.79 -1.14 7.25
C VAL A 160 16.90 -0.63 6.36
N MET A 161 17.49 0.48 6.76
CA MET A 161 18.63 1.11 6.10
C MET A 161 19.78 1.25 7.11
N PRO A 162 20.79 0.37 7.07
CA PRO A 162 21.98 0.52 7.90
C PRO A 162 22.70 1.87 7.68
N ALA A 163 23.44 2.32 8.67
CA ALA A 163 24.30 3.50 8.49
C ALA A 163 25.23 3.31 7.29
N LYS A 164 25.35 4.32 6.43
CA LYS A 164 26.15 4.28 5.19
C LYS A 164 25.69 3.24 4.17
N ALA A 165 24.48 2.66 4.30
CA ALA A 165 24.00 1.61 3.42
C ALA A 165 24.17 1.97 1.95
N LYS A 166 24.53 0.98 1.15
CA LYS A 166 24.32 0.98 -0.31
C LYS A 166 22.91 0.50 -0.64
N PRO A 167 22.39 0.74 -1.85
CA PRO A 167 21.04 0.29 -2.20
C PRO A 167 20.79 -1.20 -1.96
N GLU A 168 21.78 -2.04 -2.25
CA GLU A 168 21.72 -3.50 -2.09
C GLU A 168 21.75 -3.99 -0.63
N GLU A 169 22.05 -3.11 0.32
CA GLU A 169 22.06 -3.40 1.76
C GLU A 169 20.74 -2.99 2.44
N VAL A 170 19.85 -2.33 1.69
CA VAL A 170 18.51 -1.99 2.16
C VAL A 170 17.58 -3.18 1.98
N TYR A 171 16.83 -3.51 3.02
CA TYR A 171 15.85 -4.57 2.95
C TYR A 171 14.54 -4.17 3.63
N ALA A 172 13.45 -4.76 3.15
CA ALA A 172 12.12 -4.54 3.69
C ALA A 172 11.43 -5.87 3.97
N PHE A 173 10.54 -5.87 4.95
CA PHE A 173 9.76 -7.04 5.33
C PHE A 173 8.49 -6.66 6.05
N ASP A 174 7.50 -7.56 6.04
CA ASP A 174 6.28 -7.37 6.81
C ASP A 174 6.52 -7.71 8.28
N THR A 175 6.15 -6.79 9.17
CA THR A 175 6.33 -6.95 10.61
C THR A 175 5.21 -7.75 11.25
N GLY A 176 4.04 -7.81 10.61
CA GLY A 176 2.86 -8.55 11.09
C GLY A 176 1.57 -7.75 10.90
N PRO A 177 0.50 -8.10 11.62
CA PRO A 177 -0.77 -7.41 11.48
C PRO A 177 -0.69 -5.97 11.99
N GLY A 178 -1.38 -5.08 11.30
CA GLY A 178 -1.61 -3.70 11.71
C GLY A 178 -3.10 -3.43 11.94
N ASN A 179 -3.63 -2.45 11.24
CA ASN A 179 -5.03 -2.01 11.38
C ASN A 179 -6.06 -3.12 11.06
N MET A 180 -5.69 -4.12 10.30
CA MET A 180 -6.59 -5.19 9.88
C MET A 180 -7.29 -5.90 11.06
N ILE A 181 -6.54 -6.19 12.13
CA ILE A 181 -7.12 -6.79 13.35
C ILE A 181 -7.96 -5.75 14.10
N ILE A 182 -7.45 -4.53 14.22
CA ILE A 182 -8.12 -3.44 14.93
C ILE A 182 -9.49 -3.17 14.31
N ASP A 183 -9.56 -3.07 12.98
CA ASP A 183 -10.81 -2.78 12.25
C ASP A 183 -11.86 -3.88 12.47
N VAL A 184 -11.47 -5.16 12.36
CA VAL A 184 -12.39 -6.29 12.59
C VAL A 184 -12.85 -6.36 14.05
N VAL A 185 -11.95 -6.12 15.01
CA VAL A 185 -12.32 -6.09 16.44
C VAL A 185 -13.26 -4.91 16.70
N THR A 186 -12.97 -3.73 16.16
CA THR A 186 -13.82 -2.54 16.28
C THR A 186 -15.24 -2.82 15.75
N ALA A 187 -15.35 -3.41 14.57
CA ALA A 187 -16.64 -3.78 14.01
C ALA A 187 -17.38 -4.77 14.92
N ALA A 188 -16.68 -5.76 15.46
CA ALA A 188 -17.28 -6.76 16.35
C ALA A 188 -17.78 -6.16 17.68
N VAL A 189 -16.99 -5.31 18.34
CA VAL A 189 -17.37 -4.74 19.65
C VAL A 189 -18.41 -3.63 19.54
N THR A 190 -18.53 -2.98 18.38
CA THR A 190 -19.53 -1.92 18.13
C THR A 190 -20.82 -2.46 17.47
N GLY A 191 -20.93 -3.79 17.26
CA GLY A 191 -22.06 -4.38 16.55
C GLY A 191 -22.17 -3.88 15.10
N GLY A 192 -21.06 -3.63 14.44
CA GLY A 192 -20.97 -3.17 13.07
C GLY A 192 -21.21 -1.66 12.87
N LYS A 193 -21.39 -0.89 13.93
CA LYS A 193 -21.60 0.57 13.85
C LYS A 193 -20.35 1.33 13.39
N GLN A 194 -19.17 0.80 13.66
CA GLN A 194 -17.89 1.37 13.23
C GLN A 194 -17.09 0.28 12.50
N THR A 195 -16.39 0.68 11.46
CA THR A 195 -15.54 -0.21 10.65
C THR A 195 -14.05 -0.02 10.95
N PHE A 196 -13.69 0.98 11.73
CA PHE A 196 -12.34 1.28 12.21
C PHE A 196 -12.42 2.09 13.50
N ASP A 197 -11.35 2.10 14.29
CA ASP A 197 -11.27 2.86 15.55
C ASP A 197 -10.84 4.32 15.25
N GLU A 198 -11.81 5.20 15.10
CA GLU A 198 -11.57 6.58 14.75
C GLU A 198 -10.80 7.32 15.86
N GLY A 199 -9.61 7.79 15.52
CA GLY A 199 -8.72 8.47 16.46
C GLY A 199 -8.16 7.57 17.56
N GLY A 200 -8.30 6.25 17.45
CA GLY A 200 -7.83 5.31 18.47
C GLY A 200 -8.60 5.38 19.78
N ARG A 201 -9.83 5.91 19.77
CA ARG A 201 -10.60 6.20 21.00
C ARG A 201 -11.00 4.95 21.76
N LEU A 202 -11.40 3.89 21.07
CA LEU A 202 -11.77 2.61 21.71
C LEU A 202 -10.54 1.94 22.30
N GLY A 203 -9.45 1.86 21.53
CA GLY A 203 -8.19 1.30 22.01
C GLY A 203 -7.61 2.09 23.18
N GLY A 204 -7.63 3.43 23.09
CA GLY A 204 -7.11 4.33 24.13
C GLY A 204 -7.94 4.34 25.42
N SER A 205 -9.21 3.91 25.37
CA SER A 205 -10.07 3.78 26.58
C SER A 205 -9.82 2.51 27.38
N GLY A 206 -9.11 1.54 26.81
CA GLY A 206 -8.85 0.25 27.42
C GLY A 206 -7.50 0.17 28.13
N THR A 207 -7.26 -0.97 28.77
CA THR A 207 -5.96 -1.34 29.35
C THR A 207 -5.40 -2.57 28.66
N VAL A 208 -4.07 -2.66 28.57
CA VAL A 208 -3.40 -3.80 27.94
C VAL A 208 -3.59 -5.06 28.78
N ASN A 209 -4.25 -6.06 28.21
CA ASN A 209 -4.35 -7.38 28.82
C ASN A 209 -3.05 -8.16 28.56
N GLN A 210 -2.23 -8.34 29.60
CA GLN A 210 -0.91 -8.96 29.50
C GLN A 210 -0.97 -10.44 29.06
N LYS A 211 -2.03 -11.17 29.42
CA LYS A 211 -2.19 -12.57 29.00
C LYS A 211 -2.50 -12.67 27.51
N LEU A 212 -3.36 -11.79 27.01
CA LEU A 212 -3.64 -11.69 25.58
C LEU A 212 -2.40 -11.28 24.79
N LEU A 213 -1.68 -10.28 25.28
CA LEU A 213 -0.43 -9.83 24.63
C LEU A 213 0.58 -10.97 24.55
N ALA A 214 0.82 -11.68 25.64
CA ALA A 214 1.72 -12.83 25.66
C ALA A 214 1.29 -13.94 24.70
N TRP A 215 -0.01 -14.19 24.57
CA TRP A 215 -0.54 -15.16 23.61
C TRP A 215 -0.34 -14.69 22.16
N LEU A 216 -0.62 -13.43 21.86
CA LEU A 216 -0.40 -12.85 20.52
C LEU A 216 1.07 -12.89 20.10
N GLN A 217 1.99 -12.65 21.03
CA GLN A 217 3.43 -12.68 20.77
C GLN A 217 3.97 -14.08 20.42
N GLN A 218 3.21 -15.15 20.69
CA GLN A 218 3.57 -16.52 20.32
C GLN A 218 3.27 -16.85 18.85
N GLU A 219 2.73 -15.91 18.08
CA GLU A 219 2.45 -16.13 16.65
C GLU A 219 3.73 -16.54 15.90
N PRO A 220 3.76 -17.73 15.29
CA PRO A 220 4.98 -18.27 14.66
C PRO A 220 5.55 -17.41 13.53
N TYR A 221 4.74 -16.55 12.95
CA TYR A 221 5.19 -15.60 11.92
C TYR A 221 6.32 -14.70 12.41
N TYR A 222 6.27 -14.27 13.67
CA TYR A 222 7.28 -13.34 14.21
C TYR A 222 8.67 -13.96 14.25
N ALA A 223 8.77 -15.26 14.44
CA ALA A 223 10.05 -16.00 14.47
C ALA A 223 10.60 -16.38 13.09
N ARG A 224 9.88 -16.07 11.99
CA ARG A 224 10.39 -16.38 10.64
C ARG A 224 11.64 -15.59 10.31
N PRO A 225 12.61 -16.19 9.60
CA PRO A 225 13.78 -15.47 9.11
C PRO A 225 13.40 -14.39 8.10
N LEU A 226 14.27 -13.39 7.96
CA LEU A 226 14.14 -12.31 6.98
C LEU A 226 14.77 -12.73 5.63
N PRO A 227 14.25 -12.21 4.51
CA PRO A 227 13.04 -11.43 4.36
C PRO A 227 11.76 -12.27 4.52
N LYS A 228 10.70 -11.65 5.05
CA LYS A 228 9.41 -12.32 5.24
C LYS A 228 8.25 -11.45 4.82
N THR A 229 7.22 -12.05 4.28
CA THR A 229 5.99 -11.38 3.87
C THR A 229 4.76 -12.07 4.44
N THR A 230 3.67 -11.32 4.56
CA THR A 230 2.38 -11.84 5.04
C THR A 230 1.23 -10.96 4.54
N GLY A 231 0.01 -11.44 4.69
CA GLY A 231 -1.17 -10.74 4.21
C GLY A 231 -2.46 -11.18 4.93
N ARG A 232 -3.57 -10.93 4.24
CA ARG A 232 -4.92 -11.25 4.74
C ARG A 232 -5.14 -12.75 4.90
N GLU A 233 -4.44 -13.58 4.16
CA GLU A 233 -4.49 -15.03 4.23
C GLU A 233 -4.09 -15.54 5.62
N ARG A 234 -3.18 -14.83 6.31
CA ARG A 234 -2.74 -15.19 7.66
C ARG A 234 -3.45 -14.38 8.75
N PHE A 235 -3.48 -13.05 8.63
CA PHE A 235 -3.94 -12.13 9.66
C PHE A 235 -5.33 -11.53 9.41
N GLY A 236 -6.09 -12.11 8.49
CA GLY A 236 -7.44 -11.67 8.17
C GLY A 236 -8.49 -12.08 9.20
N THR A 237 -9.74 -12.18 8.75
CA THR A 237 -10.91 -12.44 9.59
C THR A 237 -10.79 -13.69 10.45
N GLN A 238 -10.16 -14.76 9.91
CA GLN A 238 -9.99 -16.02 10.65
C GLN A 238 -9.05 -15.86 11.85
N TYR A 239 -7.97 -15.10 11.71
CA TYR A 239 -7.06 -14.81 12.83
C TYR A 239 -7.75 -13.97 13.90
N THR A 240 -8.49 -12.96 13.49
CA THR A 240 -9.24 -12.10 14.41
C THR A 240 -10.34 -12.89 15.14
N ALA A 241 -10.99 -13.84 14.46
CA ALA A 241 -11.95 -14.74 15.11
C ALA A 241 -11.30 -15.52 16.28
N LYS A 242 -10.07 -16.02 16.12
CA LYS A 242 -9.33 -16.68 17.20
C LYS A 242 -9.09 -15.75 18.39
N ILE A 243 -8.81 -14.46 18.16
CA ILE A 243 -8.65 -13.47 19.22
C ILE A 243 -9.96 -13.26 19.98
N LEU A 244 -11.07 -13.14 19.27
CA LEU A 244 -12.39 -12.98 19.87
C LEU A 244 -12.83 -14.22 20.65
N ASP A 245 -12.51 -15.42 20.17
CA ASP A 245 -12.80 -16.68 20.88
C ASP A 245 -11.90 -16.85 22.10
N TRP A 246 -10.61 -16.45 22.03
CA TRP A 246 -9.73 -16.43 23.19
C TRP A 246 -10.32 -15.59 24.32
N ARG A 247 -10.89 -14.42 24.01
CA ARG A 247 -11.57 -13.56 24.99
C ARG A 247 -12.73 -14.26 25.69
N LYS A 248 -13.52 -15.08 24.99
CA LYS A 248 -14.67 -15.80 25.56
C LYS A 248 -14.24 -16.80 26.62
N THR A 249 -13.07 -17.41 26.45
CA THR A 249 -12.53 -18.43 27.39
C THR A 249 -11.64 -17.82 28.47
N HIS A 250 -11.28 -16.55 28.34
CA HIS A 250 -10.44 -15.82 29.29
C HIS A 250 -11.14 -14.48 29.64
N PRO A 251 -12.18 -14.52 30.48
CA PRO A 251 -12.86 -13.29 30.89
C PRO A 251 -11.87 -12.36 31.61
N ILE A 252 -12.02 -11.08 31.30
CA ILE A 252 -11.17 -9.98 31.81
C ILE A 252 -11.74 -9.54 33.18
#